data_d773efba622fc21a1e17bac27771f027
#
_entry.id   d773efba622fc21a1e17bac27771f027
#
_cell.length_a   1.000
_cell.length_b   1.000
_cell.length_c   1.000
_cell.angle_alpha   90.00
_cell.angle_beta   90.00
_cell.angle_gamma   90.00
#
_symmetry.space_group_name_H-M   'P 1'
#
loop_
_entity.id
_entity.type
_entity.pdbx_description
1 polymer ?
#
loop_
_entity_poly.entity_id
_entity_poly.type
_entity_poly.pdbx_seq_one_letter_code
_entity_poly.pdbx_strand_id
1 'polypeptide(L)'
;MHKGKYVFSQLLDFLDKDVFLRLVNKYNGNRYVKQFTCWNQLAVLMFGQLLNRESLRDVVLATQVHASKAFHLGFGKHASKSTLSDANNKRDYRIFAEFAYRVVAEARACRADDIFKLGGNVYAFDSATIELCLETFQWALFRKNQRKGGIKVHTLYDIETSIPTFFHITEARVHDMNAMDEMPYEENSFYIFDRGYNDFKRLHNIESIGAYFVVRGKKNNDLRPTKWTRRFQPGSGILSNAVGCMDGQFTKAKYPDKIRRIKFWDEENKREFIFFTNALDISPMLVAELYHQRWQIELFFYDKHIIMQSWRQSYVDSQRITHVTSRFNFT
;
A
#
# COMPACT_ATOMS: atom_id res chain seq x y z
N MET A 1 5.43 -26.02 -16.12
CA MET A 1 5.17 -26.72 -14.85
C MET A 1 6.11 -27.92 -14.75
N HIS A 2 6.98 -27.94 -13.75
CA HIS A 2 7.91 -29.04 -13.53
C HIS A 2 7.16 -30.22 -12.91
N LYS A 3 7.06 -31.34 -13.65
CA LYS A 3 6.44 -32.58 -13.15
C LYS A 3 7.15 -33.02 -11.85
N GLY A 4 6.39 -33.18 -10.75
CA GLY A 4 6.88 -33.71 -9.47
C GLY A 4 7.27 -32.65 -8.42
N LYS A 5 7.23 -31.34 -8.71
CA LYS A 5 7.53 -30.27 -7.75
C LYS A 5 6.23 -29.67 -7.19
N TYR A 6 6.17 -29.47 -5.86
CA TYR A 6 5.02 -28.83 -5.22
C TYR A 6 4.84 -27.39 -5.73
N VAL A 7 3.60 -26.94 -5.88
CA VAL A 7 3.26 -25.58 -6.37
C VAL A 7 3.95 -24.51 -5.52
N PHE A 8 3.92 -24.64 -4.20
CA PHE A 8 4.59 -23.70 -3.32
C PHE A 8 6.11 -23.63 -3.54
N SER A 9 6.74 -24.78 -3.79
CA SER A 9 8.17 -24.83 -4.11
C SER A 9 8.48 -24.13 -5.45
N GLN A 10 7.58 -24.26 -6.44
CA GLN A 10 7.69 -23.54 -7.71
C GLN A 10 7.55 -22.03 -7.53
N LEU A 11 6.67 -21.57 -6.61
CA LEU A 11 6.57 -20.16 -6.26
C LEU A 11 7.85 -19.62 -5.61
N LEU A 12 8.50 -20.39 -4.76
CA LEU A 12 9.79 -20.01 -4.17
C LEU A 12 10.93 -19.92 -5.20
N ASP A 13 10.84 -20.63 -6.32
CA ASP A 13 11.86 -20.55 -7.39
C ASP A 13 11.86 -19.20 -8.13
N PHE A 14 10.76 -18.44 -8.09
CA PHE A 14 10.72 -17.08 -8.64
C PHE A 14 11.49 -16.06 -7.78
N LEU A 15 11.81 -16.42 -6.54
CA LEU A 15 12.53 -15.55 -5.63
C LEU A 15 14.05 -15.74 -5.78
N ASP A 16 14.78 -14.68 -6.09
CA ASP A 16 16.23 -14.71 -6.13
C ASP A 16 16.82 -14.92 -4.74
N LYS A 17 17.14 -16.18 -4.45
CA LYS A 17 17.69 -16.60 -3.16
C LYS A 17 19.07 -15.98 -2.88
N ASP A 18 19.88 -15.72 -3.91
CA ASP A 18 21.22 -15.17 -3.74
C ASP A 18 21.13 -13.69 -3.36
N VAL A 19 20.19 -12.94 -3.98
CA VAL A 19 19.87 -11.58 -3.54
C VAL A 19 19.41 -11.57 -2.10
N PHE A 20 18.49 -12.46 -1.72
CA PHE A 20 18.03 -12.56 -0.34
C PHE A 20 19.17 -12.86 0.63
N LEU A 21 20.05 -13.81 0.31
CA LEU A 21 21.19 -14.16 1.16
C LEU A 21 22.20 -13.02 1.31
N ARG A 22 22.41 -12.20 0.27
CA ARG A 22 23.22 -10.97 0.40
C ARG A 22 22.64 -10.01 1.44
N LEU A 23 21.30 -9.83 1.46
CA LEU A 23 20.63 -9.01 2.46
C LEU A 23 20.71 -9.61 3.86
N VAL A 24 20.53 -10.94 3.98
CA VAL A 24 20.73 -11.66 5.25
C VAL A 24 22.12 -11.42 5.81
N ASN A 25 23.16 -11.47 4.97
CA ASN A 25 24.55 -11.22 5.37
C ASN A 25 24.78 -9.76 5.74
N LYS A 26 24.24 -8.81 4.95
CA LYS A 26 24.29 -7.35 5.22
C LYS A 26 23.79 -7.00 6.61
N TYR A 27 22.72 -7.64 7.06
CA TYR A 27 22.09 -7.39 8.35
C TYR A 27 22.36 -8.47 9.42
N ASN A 28 23.31 -9.38 9.17
CA ASN A 28 23.66 -10.47 10.09
C ASN A 28 22.46 -11.32 10.54
N GLY A 29 21.43 -11.49 9.70
CA GLY A 29 20.17 -12.11 10.06
C GLY A 29 20.26 -13.57 10.48
N ASN A 30 21.29 -14.30 10.04
CA ASN A 30 21.58 -15.70 10.42
C ASN A 30 22.68 -15.82 11.48
N ARG A 31 23.12 -14.73 12.12
CA ARG A 31 24.12 -14.80 13.18
C ARG A 31 23.62 -15.68 14.34
N TYR A 32 24.41 -16.66 14.76
CA TYR A 32 24.06 -17.65 15.78
C TYR A 32 22.84 -18.54 15.48
N VAL A 33 22.36 -18.55 14.23
CA VAL A 33 21.24 -19.41 13.81
C VAL A 33 21.76 -20.79 13.43
N LYS A 34 21.26 -21.85 14.11
CA LYS A 34 21.67 -23.23 13.85
C LYS A 34 20.84 -23.91 12.75
N GLN A 35 19.53 -23.72 12.73
CA GLN A 35 18.62 -24.47 11.87
C GLN A 35 17.57 -23.65 11.15
N PHE A 36 16.88 -22.76 11.86
CA PHE A 36 15.78 -21.97 11.29
C PHE A 36 16.31 -20.66 10.72
N THR A 37 16.78 -20.67 9.48
CA THR A 37 17.38 -19.52 8.78
C THR A 37 16.33 -18.44 8.43
N CYS A 38 16.81 -17.24 8.01
CA CYS A 38 15.90 -16.18 7.49
C CYS A 38 15.13 -16.66 6.25
N TRP A 39 15.73 -17.50 5.40
CA TRP A 39 15.02 -18.08 4.25
C TRP A 39 13.88 -19.02 4.68
N ASN A 40 14.13 -19.86 5.69
CA ASN A 40 13.08 -20.72 6.23
C ASN A 40 11.95 -19.90 6.83
N GLN A 41 12.26 -18.79 7.53
CA GLN A 41 11.27 -17.87 8.06
C GLN A 41 10.42 -17.26 6.93
N LEU A 42 11.06 -16.73 5.88
CA LEU A 42 10.36 -16.19 4.71
C LEU A 42 9.41 -17.23 4.12
N ALA A 43 9.91 -18.43 3.83
CA ALA A 43 9.11 -19.51 3.25
C ALA A 43 7.92 -19.91 4.13
N VAL A 44 8.14 -20.07 5.44
CA VAL A 44 7.07 -20.43 6.41
C VAL A 44 6.00 -19.34 6.48
N LEU A 45 6.40 -18.05 6.53
CA LEU A 45 5.48 -16.95 6.58
C LEU A 45 4.68 -16.81 5.28
N MET A 46 5.33 -16.94 4.13
CA MET A 46 4.66 -16.93 2.81
C MET A 46 3.65 -18.08 2.69
N PHE A 47 4.02 -19.29 3.14
CA PHE A 47 3.13 -20.44 3.15
C PHE A 47 1.90 -20.19 4.03
N GLY A 48 2.10 -19.62 5.22
CA GLY A 48 1.02 -19.24 6.11
C GLY A 48 0.06 -18.23 5.47
N GLN A 49 0.60 -17.24 4.76
CA GLN A 49 -0.19 -16.24 4.03
C GLN A 49 -1.02 -16.87 2.90
N LEU A 50 -0.41 -17.70 2.07
CA LEU A 50 -1.10 -18.37 0.96
C LEU A 50 -2.19 -19.34 1.42
N LEU A 51 -2.09 -19.87 2.64
CA LEU A 51 -3.10 -20.72 3.24
C LEU A 51 -4.09 -19.94 4.13
N ASN A 52 -4.07 -18.61 4.11
CA ASN A 52 -4.94 -17.74 4.93
C ASN A 52 -4.92 -18.13 6.43
N ARG A 53 -3.71 -18.38 6.98
CA ARG A 53 -3.58 -18.75 8.40
C ARG A 53 -3.62 -17.53 9.29
N GLU A 54 -4.45 -17.59 10.33
CA GLU A 54 -4.80 -16.43 11.15
C GLU A 54 -3.82 -16.18 12.31
N SER A 55 -3.00 -17.15 12.68
CA SER A 55 -2.06 -17.00 13.79
C SER A 55 -0.74 -17.72 13.54
N LEU A 56 0.33 -17.32 14.25
CA LEU A 56 1.60 -18.08 14.21
C LEU A 56 1.42 -19.55 14.65
N ARG A 57 0.45 -19.81 15.52
CA ARG A 57 0.12 -21.20 15.91
C ARG A 57 -0.43 -21.97 14.71
N ASP A 58 -1.34 -21.37 13.95
CA ASP A 58 -1.94 -22.02 12.78
C ASP A 58 -0.94 -22.18 11.65
N VAL A 59 -0.02 -21.23 11.48
CA VAL A 59 1.11 -21.37 10.55
C VAL A 59 1.98 -22.55 10.93
N VAL A 60 2.34 -22.68 12.21
CA VAL A 60 3.14 -23.80 12.71
C VAL A 60 2.41 -25.13 12.54
N LEU A 61 1.12 -25.20 12.89
CA LEU A 61 0.30 -26.38 12.68
C LEU A 61 0.23 -26.78 11.19
N ALA A 62 0.01 -25.80 10.30
CA ALA A 62 0.01 -26.05 8.86
C ALA A 62 1.34 -26.61 8.36
N THR A 63 2.50 -26.13 8.87
CA THR A 63 3.80 -26.67 8.53
C THR A 63 4.02 -28.07 9.14
N GLN A 64 3.46 -28.36 10.31
CA GLN A 64 3.52 -29.70 10.95
C GLN A 64 2.80 -30.75 10.14
N VAL A 65 1.60 -30.47 9.64
CA VAL A 65 0.84 -31.39 8.76
C VAL A 65 1.67 -31.79 7.54
N HIS A 66 2.55 -30.91 7.08
CA HIS A 66 3.43 -31.13 5.93
C HIS A 66 4.87 -31.48 6.32
N ALA A 67 5.13 -31.91 7.56
CA ALA A 67 6.48 -32.15 8.08
C ALA A 67 7.31 -33.14 7.23
N SER A 68 6.67 -34.20 6.71
CA SER A 68 7.33 -35.18 5.82
C SER A 68 7.76 -34.57 4.48
N LYS A 69 7.17 -33.43 4.09
CA LYS A 69 7.42 -32.69 2.83
C LYS A 69 8.18 -31.39 3.06
N ALA A 70 8.52 -31.06 4.31
CA ALA A 70 9.07 -29.76 4.71
C ALA A 70 10.32 -29.37 3.92
N PHE A 71 11.19 -30.33 3.67
CA PHE A 71 12.40 -30.13 2.86
C PHE A 71 12.07 -29.73 1.42
N HIS A 72 11.15 -30.44 0.79
CA HIS A 72 10.70 -30.17 -0.59
C HIS A 72 9.90 -28.87 -0.72
N LEU A 73 9.30 -28.41 0.38
CA LEU A 73 8.58 -27.14 0.46
C LEU A 73 9.50 -25.96 0.82
N GLY A 74 10.78 -26.18 1.06
CA GLY A 74 11.74 -25.13 1.37
C GLY A 74 11.73 -24.64 2.83
N PHE A 75 10.96 -25.29 3.72
CA PHE A 75 10.88 -24.91 5.15
C PHE A 75 12.10 -25.31 5.96
N GLY A 76 12.90 -26.26 5.45
CA GLY A 76 13.94 -26.88 6.22
C GLY A 76 13.38 -27.76 7.34
N LYS A 77 13.94 -27.65 8.55
CA LYS A 77 13.39 -28.34 9.72
C LYS A 77 12.18 -27.60 10.30
N HIS A 78 11.27 -28.38 10.89
CA HIS A 78 10.11 -27.83 11.57
C HIS A 78 10.53 -26.82 12.66
N ALA A 79 9.87 -25.67 12.68
CA ALA A 79 10.03 -24.66 13.71
C ALA A 79 8.85 -24.67 14.68
N SER A 80 9.14 -24.57 15.97
CA SER A 80 8.10 -24.36 16.99
C SER A 80 7.54 -22.94 16.92
N LYS A 81 6.37 -22.69 17.56
CA LYS A 81 5.80 -21.33 17.70
C LYS A 81 6.82 -20.38 18.33
N SER A 82 7.53 -20.79 19.37
CA SER A 82 8.54 -19.96 20.03
C SER A 82 9.72 -19.63 19.10
N THR A 83 10.20 -20.58 18.32
CA THR A 83 11.26 -20.36 17.34
C THR A 83 10.85 -19.33 16.28
N LEU A 84 9.62 -19.44 15.75
CA LEU A 84 9.09 -18.51 14.76
C LEU A 84 8.86 -17.12 15.36
N SER A 85 8.31 -17.04 16.57
CA SER A 85 8.12 -15.79 17.32
C SER A 85 9.46 -15.10 17.63
N ASP A 86 10.45 -15.86 18.10
CA ASP A 86 11.79 -15.34 18.37
C ASP A 86 12.48 -14.82 17.11
N ALA A 87 12.32 -15.52 15.99
CA ALA A 87 12.85 -15.08 14.71
C ALA A 87 12.21 -13.74 14.27
N ASN A 88 10.89 -13.60 14.41
CA ASN A 88 10.18 -12.35 14.08
C ASN A 88 10.61 -11.18 14.97
N ASN A 89 10.92 -11.45 16.25
CA ASN A 89 11.30 -10.41 17.21
C ASN A 89 12.76 -9.96 17.11
N LYS A 90 13.66 -10.88 16.75
CA LYS A 90 15.11 -10.65 16.84
C LYS A 90 15.76 -10.28 15.51
N ARG A 91 15.17 -10.72 14.38
CA ARG A 91 15.74 -10.47 13.05
C ARG A 91 15.44 -9.08 12.57
N ASP A 92 16.39 -8.51 11.86
CA ASP A 92 16.22 -7.18 11.27
C ASP A 92 15.18 -7.24 10.14
N TYR A 93 14.12 -6.45 10.27
CA TYR A 93 13.04 -6.39 9.30
C TYR A 93 13.50 -5.89 7.91
N ARG A 94 14.60 -5.10 7.86
CA ARG A 94 15.14 -4.56 6.60
C ARG A 94 15.54 -5.65 5.62
N ILE A 95 15.90 -6.85 6.11
CA ILE A 95 16.16 -8.01 5.25
C ILE A 95 14.95 -8.30 4.36
N PHE A 96 13.77 -8.33 4.96
CA PHE A 96 12.52 -8.66 4.27
C PHE A 96 11.98 -7.47 3.48
N ALA A 97 12.10 -6.25 4.02
CA ALA A 97 11.64 -5.04 3.37
C ALA A 97 12.43 -4.74 2.08
N GLU A 98 13.77 -4.72 2.13
CA GLU A 98 14.60 -4.49 0.95
C GLU A 98 14.40 -5.59 -0.10
N PHE A 99 14.23 -6.84 0.34
CA PHE A 99 13.94 -7.94 -0.56
C PHE A 99 12.57 -7.80 -1.24
N ALA A 100 11.53 -7.42 -0.49
CA ALA A 100 10.20 -7.17 -1.05
C ALA A 100 10.22 -6.06 -2.10
N TYR A 101 10.91 -4.93 -1.85
CA TYR A 101 11.06 -3.87 -2.84
C TYR A 101 11.81 -4.33 -4.09
N ARG A 102 12.80 -5.21 -3.93
CA ARG A 102 13.50 -5.80 -5.09
C ARG A 102 12.57 -6.66 -5.94
N VAL A 103 11.80 -7.55 -5.30
CA VAL A 103 10.80 -8.40 -5.99
C VAL A 103 9.73 -7.54 -6.68
N VAL A 104 9.27 -6.46 -6.03
CA VAL A 104 8.34 -5.49 -6.63
C VAL A 104 8.93 -4.86 -7.89
N ALA A 105 10.18 -4.41 -7.84
CA ALA A 105 10.85 -3.81 -8.99
C ALA A 105 10.99 -4.80 -10.16
N GLU A 106 11.34 -6.05 -9.87
CA GLU A 106 11.43 -7.12 -10.89
C GLU A 106 10.06 -7.44 -11.49
N ALA A 107 9.02 -7.56 -10.67
CA ALA A 107 7.65 -7.83 -11.13
C ALA A 107 7.11 -6.69 -12.02
N ARG A 108 7.39 -5.43 -11.67
CA ARG A 108 7.03 -4.27 -12.51
C ARG A 108 7.76 -4.27 -13.85
N ALA A 109 9.05 -4.62 -13.85
CA ALA A 109 9.85 -4.69 -15.09
C ALA A 109 9.36 -5.77 -16.06
N CYS A 110 8.70 -6.82 -15.56
CA CYS A 110 8.13 -7.89 -16.41
C CYS A 110 6.80 -7.48 -17.05
N ARG A 111 6.18 -6.39 -16.64
CA ARG A 111 4.89 -5.96 -17.16
C ARG A 111 5.08 -4.86 -18.20
N ALA A 112 4.62 -5.11 -19.43
CA ALA A 112 4.76 -4.23 -20.58
C ALA A 112 3.48 -3.42 -20.92
N ASP A 113 2.37 -3.59 -20.18
CA ASP A 113 1.07 -3.03 -20.56
C ASP A 113 0.85 -1.65 -19.92
N ASP A 114 0.73 -0.62 -20.75
CA ASP A 114 0.21 0.70 -20.40
C ASP A 114 -1.31 0.70 -20.65
N ILE A 115 -2.09 0.29 -19.66
CA ILE A 115 -3.54 0.11 -19.74
C ILE A 115 -4.23 1.43 -20.09
N PHE A 116 -3.78 2.53 -19.51
CA PHE A 116 -4.39 3.85 -19.69
C PHE A 116 -3.75 4.67 -20.81
N LYS A 117 -2.64 4.21 -21.37
CA LYS A 117 -1.87 4.91 -22.43
C LYS A 117 -1.52 6.35 -22.06
N LEU A 118 -1.12 6.55 -20.83
CA LEU A 118 -0.79 7.86 -20.26
C LEU A 118 0.71 8.18 -20.32
N GLY A 119 1.53 7.19 -20.71
CA GLY A 119 2.98 7.35 -20.77
C GLY A 119 3.67 7.44 -19.41
N GLY A 120 2.95 7.19 -18.32
CA GLY A 120 3.44 7.16 -16.95
C GLY A 120 2.64 6.20 -16.08
N ASN A 121 3.18 5.86 -14.92
CA ASN A 121 2.52 4.93 -14.00
C ASN A 121 1.27 5.53 -13.36
N VAL A 122 0.30 4.69 -13.00
CA VAL A 122 -0.95 5.09 -12.36
C VAL A 122 -1.03 4.48 -10.97
N TYR A 123 -1.05 5.33 -9.96
CA TYR A 123 -1.02 4.93 -8.56
C TYR A 123 -2.29 5.33 -7.82
N ALA A 124 -2.84 4.42 -7.01
CA ALA A 124 -3.78 4.76 -5.95
C ALA A 124 -3.05 4.87 -4.61
N PHE A 125 -3.41 5.87 -3.81
CA PHE A 125 -2.89 6.02 -2.46
C PHE A 125 -4.02 5.99 -1.44
N ASP A 126 -3.86 5.12 -0.44
CA ASP A 126 -4.81 5.04 0.66
C ASP A 126 -4.15 4.45 1.92
N SER A 127 -4.88 4.44 3.03
CA SER A 127 -4.40 3.90 4.30
C SER A 127 -5.36 2.89 4.90
N ALA A 128 -4.80 1.84 5.49
CA ALA A 128 -5.53 0.90 6.32
C ALA A 128 -5.11 1.03 7.79
N THR A 129 -6.07 1.03 8.71
CA THR A 129 -5.80 1.07 10.15
C THR A 129 -5.82 -0.34 10.72
N ILE A 130 -4.75 -0.71 11.39
CA ILE A 130 -4.63 -1.98 12.11
C ILE A 130 -4.75 -1.67 13.60
N GLU A 131 -5.81 -2.15 14.23
CA GLU A 131 -5.96 -2.01 15.69
C GLU A 131 -4.97 -2.93 16.41
N LEU A 132 -4.32 -2.41 17.45
CA LEU A 132 -3.36 -3.13 18.29
C LEU A 132 -3.83 -3.16 19.74
N CYS A 133 -3.43 -4.20 20.47
CA CYS A 133 -3.65 -4.26 21.91
C CYS A 133 -2.75 -3.24 22.62
N LEU A 134 -3.35 -2.28 23.30
CA LEU A 134 -2.61 -1.18 23.95
C LEU A 134 -1.72 -1.65 25.10
N GLU A 135 -2.13 -2.72 25.81
CA GLU A 135 -1.34 -3.31 26.87
C GLU A 135 0.02 -3.83 26.37
N THR A 136 0.06 -4.30 25.14
CA THR A 136 1.27 -4.79 24.48
C THR A 136 2.00 -3.68 23.72
N PHE A 137 1.25 -2.73 23.14
CA PHE A 137 1.77 -1.69 22.24
C PHE A 137 1.44 -0.28 22.77
N GLN A 138 1.96 0.05 23.94
CA GLN A 138 1.68 1.34 24.63
C GLN A 138 2.01 2.59 23.81
N TRP A 139 2.93 2.48 22.86
CA TRP A 139 3.31 3.56 21.95
C TRP A 139 2.29 3.80 20.82
N ALA A 140 1.50 2.80 20.45
CA ALA A 140 0.57 2.85 19.32
C ALA A 140 -0.79 3.45 19.72
N LEU A 141 -0.81 4.62 20.33
CA LEU A 141 -2.02 5.29 20.78
C LEU A 141 -2.92 5.67 19.61
N PHE A 142 -4.18 5.21 19.64
CA PHE A 142 -5.18 5.55 18.62
C PHE A 142 -6.21 6.57 19.15
N ARG A 143 -6.82 6.30 20.30
CA ARG A 143 -7.78 7.23 20.93
C ARG A 143 -7.61 7.22 22.44
N LYS A 144 -7.28 8.39 23.02
CA LYS A 144 -7.11 8.55 24.48
C LYS A 144 -8.32 8.04 25.28
N ASN A 145 -9.54 8.29 24.79
CA ASN A 145 -10.78 7.98 25.52
C ASN A 145 -11.24 6.52 25.40
N GLN A 146 -10.66 5.72 24.47
CA GLN A 146 -11.13 4.34 24.22
C GLN A 146 -10.09 3.26 24.57
N ARG A 147 -8.90 3.65 25.08
CA ARG A 147 -7.79 2.74 25.38
C ARG A 147 -7.47 1.77 24.23
N LYS A 148 -7.63 2.25 22.98
CA LYS A 148 -7.33 1.46 21.78
C LYS A 148 -6.00 1.92 21.19
N GLY A 149 -5.15 0.95 20.88
CA GLY A 149 -3.92 1.14 20.09
C GLY A 149 -4.16 0.88 18.61
N GLY A 150 -3.32 1.44 17.76
CA GLY A 150 -3.36 1.16 16.34
C GLY A 150 -2.22 1.79 15.57
N ILE A 151 -1.95 1.21 14.43
CA ILE A 151 -1.07 1.76 13.40
C ILE A 151 -1.85 1.97 12.10
N LYS A 152 -1.39 2.89 11.28
CA LYS A 152 -1.83 3.03 9.90
C LYS A 152 -0.73 2.55 8.96
N VAL A 153 -1.14 1.78 7.97
CA VAL A 153 -0.28 1.40 6.84
C VAL A 153 -0.76 2.19 5.63
N HIS A 154 0.00 3.21 5.28
CA HIS A 154 -0.22 3.98 4.06
C HIS A 154 0.43 3.24 2.92
N THR A 155 -0.30 3.05 1.83
CA THR A 155 0.14 2.22 0.71
C THR A 155 0.01 2.99 -0.58
N LEU A 156 1.07 3.00 -1.39
CA LEU A 156 1.03 3.38 -2.79
C LEU A 156 0.87 2.11 -3.62
N TYR A 157 -0.22 2.03 -4.36
CA TYR A 157 -0.62 0.85 -5.11
C TYR A 157 -0.60 1.16 -6.60
N ASP A 158 0.21 0.46 -7.35
CA ASP A 158 0.26 0.54 -8.80
C ASP A 158 -0.96 -0.18 -9.38
N ILE A 159 -1.87 0.58 -9.98
CA ILE A 159 -3.14 0.08 -10.50
C ILE A 159 -2.93 -0.84 -11.71
N GLU A 160 -1.94 -0.54 -12.55
CA GLU A 160 -1.68 -1.28 -13.77
C GLU A 160 -1.05 -2.63 -13.49
N THR A 161 -0.15 -2.71 -12.53
CA THR A 161 0.51 -3.97 -12.15
C THR A 161 -0.23 -4.71 -11.04
N SER A 162 -1.20 -4.06 -10.37
CA SER A 162 -1.85 -4.59 -9.17
C SER A 162 -0.87 -4.93 -8.04
N ILE A 163 0.22 -4.15 -7.94
CA ILE A 163 1.30 -4.38 -6.98
C ILE A 163 1.44 -3.15 -6.06
N PRO A 164 1.48 -3.33 -4.73
CA PRO A 164 1.85 -2.23 -3.83
C PRO A 164 3.35 -1.90 -4.00
N THR A 165 3.65 -0.63 -4.26
CA THR A 165 5.01 -0.18 -4.57
C THR A 165 5.70 0.51 -3.41
N PHE A 166 4.93 1.02 -2.46
CA PHE A 166 5.46 1.73 -1.29
C PHE A 166 4.55 1.55 -0.08
N PHE A 167 5.16 1.45 1.09
CA PHE A 167 4.48 1.38 2.38
C PHE A 167 5.11 2.38 3.35
N HIS A 168 4.26 3.16 4.02
CA HIS A 168 4.66 4.01 5.13
C HIS A 168 3.80 3.70 6.36
N ILE A 169 4.43 3.45 7.50
CA ILE A 169 3.73 3.05 8.73
C ILE A 169 3.78 4.20 9.73
N THR A 170 2.61 4.60 10.22
CA THR A 170 2.47 5.63 11.25
C THR A 170 1.62 5.14 12.41
N GLU A 171 1.68 5.87 13.54
CA GLU A 171 0.68 5.70 14.58
C GLU A 171 -0.72 6.06 14.03
N ALA A 172 -1.76 5.35 14.47
CA ALA A 172 -3.11 5.56 13.96
C ALA A 172 -3.69 6.97 14.23
N ARG A 173 -3.11 7.73 15.17
CA ARG A 173 -3.47 9.13 15.44
C ARG A 173 -2.95 10.13 14.40
N VAL A 174 -1.92 9.74 13.63
CA VAL A 174 -1.35 10.61 12.60
C VAL A 174 -2.38 10.81 11.49
N HIS A 175 -2.53 12.04 11.02
CA HIS A 175 -3.48 12.34 9.95
C HIS A 175 -2.96 11.80 8.62
N ASP A 176 -3.85 11.17 7.82
CA ASP A 176 -3.48 10.50 6.58
C ASP A 176 -2.77 11.41 5.58
N MET A 177 -3.14 12.70 5.53
CA MET A 177 -2.49 13.68 4.65
C MET A 177 -0.99 13.85 4.91
N ASN A 178 -0.50 13.58 6.12
CA ASN A 178 0.93 13.73 6.42
C ASN A 178 1.77 12.68 5.70
N ALA A 179 1.21 11.52 5.41
CA ALA A 179 1.89 10.48 4.65
C ALA A 179 2.11 10.85 3.17
N MET A 180 1.40 11.87 2.65
CA MET A 180 1.67 12.39 1.30
C MET A 180 3.06 13.01 1.17
N ASP A 181 3.63 13.51 2.27
CA ASP A 181 4.95 14.15 2.28
C ASP A 181 6.09 13.11 2.18
N GLU A 182 5.80 11.85 2.49
CA GLU A 182 6.78 10.75 2.51
C GLU A 182 6.76 9.90 1.21
N MET A 183 5.86 10.21 0.28
CA MET A 183 5.71 9.40 -0.93
C MET A 183 6.80 9.69 -1.96
N PRO A 184 7.34 8.65 -2.61
CA PRO A 184 8.27 8.79 -3.72
C PRO A 184 7.50 9.17 -5.00
N TYR A 185 7.27 10.47 -5.23
CA TYR A 185 6.60 10.92 -6.45
C TYR A 185 7.52 10.79 -7.67
N GLU A 186 6.96 10.25 -8.75
CA GLU A 186 7.62 10.06 -10.04
C GLU A 186 7.05 11.06 -11.07
N GLU A 187 7.91 11.72 -11.82
CA GLU A 187 7.53 12.60 -12.93
C GLU A 187 6.63 11.84 -13.94
N ASN A 188 5.70 12.54 -14.56
CA ASN A 188 4.73 12.03 -15.54
C ASN A 188 3.77 10.95 -15.02
N SER A 189 3.82 10.58 -13.73
CA SER A 189 2.94 9.58 -13.13
C SER A 189 1.69 10.20 -12.53
N PHE A 190 0.61 9.42 -12.47
CA PHE A 190 -0.71 9.82 -11.96
C PHE A 190 -0.93 9.28 -10.55
N TYR A 191 -1.37 10.14 -9.64
CA TYR A 191 -1.66 9.79 -8.25
C TYR A 191 -3.12 10.03 -7.92
N ILE A 192 -3.83 8.97 -7.51
CA ILE A 192 -5.27 9.01 -7.27
C ILE A 192 -5.53 8.97 -5.77
N PHE A 193 -6.29 9.98 -5.29
CA PHE A 193 -6.54 10.19 -3.87
C PHE A 193 -8.03 10.26 -3.56
N ASP A 194 -8.44 9.76 -2.39
CA ASP A 194 -9.77 10.03 -1.86
C ASP A 194 -9.89 11.45 -1.28
N ARG A 195 -11.12 11.81 -0.94
CA ARG A 195 -11.51 13.11 -0.38
C ARG A 195 -10.72 13.48 0.90
N GLY A 196 -10.23 12.50 1.65
CA GLY A 196 -9.40 12.70 2.83
C GLY A 196 -8.10 13.44 2.55
N TYR A 197 -7.58 13.33 1.34
CA TYR A 197 -6.28 13.88 0.91
C TYR A 197 -6.38 15.26 0.22
N ASN A 198 -7.46 16.00 0.41
CA ASN A 198 -7.68 17.34 -0.16
C ASN A 198 -6.82 18.39 0.55
N ASP A 199 -5.52 18.40 0.32
CA ASP A 199 -4.60 19.45 0.74
C ASP A 199 -3.96 20.10 -0.50
N PHE A 200 -4.43 21.29 -0.84
CA PHE A 200 -4.03 21.99 -2.07
C PHE A 200 -2.53 22.36 -2.11
N LYS A 201 -1.88 22.55 -0.96
CA LYS A 201 -0.43 22.77 -0.91
C LYS A 201 0.33 21.51 -1.33
N ARG A 202 -0.08 20.35 -0.81
CA ARG A 202 0.53 19.06 -1.17
C ARG A 202 0.23 18.67 -2.63
N LEU A 203 -0.99 18.94 -3.11
CA LEU A 203 -1.34 18.75 -4.51
C LEU A 203 -0.50 19.64 -5.45
N HIS A 204 -0.22 20.87 -5.06
CA HIS A 204 0.68 21.75 -5.81
C HIS A 204 2.12 21.26 -5.81
N ASN A 205 2.58 20.67 -4.70
CA ASN A 205 3.92 20.04 -4.65
C ASN A 205 4.02 18.88 -5.67
N ILE A 206 2.96 18.07 -5.83
CA ILE A 206 2.92 16.98 -6.82
C ILE A 206 3.07 17.55 -8.24
N GLU A 207 2.32 18.61 -8.56
CA GLU A 207 2.44 19.31 -9.84
C GLU A 207 3.85 19.87 -10.08
N SER A 208 4.46 20.45 -9.04
CA SER A 208 5.81 21.02 -9.11
C SER A 208 6.91 20.00 -9.44
N ILE A 209 6.64 18.71 -9.16
CA ILE A 209 7.53 17.57 -9.51
C ILE A 209 7.29 17.11 -10.96
N GLY A 210 6.29 17.66 -11.66
CA GLY A 210 5.89 17.20 -12.99
C GLY A 210 4.98 15.97 -12.97
N ALA A 211 4.36 15.67 -11.82
CA ALA A 211 3.41 14.58 -11.67
C ALA A 211 1.95 15.07 -11.75
N TYR A 212 1.05 14.13 -11.98
CA TYR A 212 -0.38 14.40 -12.10
C TYR A 212 -1.13 13.82 -10.89
N PHE A 213 -2.24 14.46 -10.54
CA PHE A 213 -3.13 13.92 -9.52
C PHE A 213 -4.59 13.92 -9.97
N VAL A 214 -5.35 13.00 -9.40
CA VAL A 214 -6.82 12.99 -9.43
C VAL A 214 -7.29 12.84 -7.98
N VAL A 215 -7.95 13.86 -7.44
CA VAL A 215 -8.46 13.83 -6.08
C VAL A 215 -9.95 14.08 -6.05
N ARG A 216 -10.68 13.33 -5.24
CA ARG A 216 -12.10 13.58 -4.99
C ARG A 216 -12.25 14.87 -4.17
N GLY A 217 -12.95 15.85 -4.72
CA GLY A 217 -13.19 17.15 -4.10
C GLY A 217 -14.22 17.12 -2.97
N LYS A 218 -14.14 18.12 -2.09
CA LYS A 218 -15.18 18.44 -1.13
C LYS A 218 -16.19 19.39 -1.78
N LYS A 219 -17.46 19.37 -1.32
CA LYS A 219 -18.51 20.23 -1.88
C LYS A 219 -18.23 21.73 -1.74
N ASN A 220 -17.45 22.10 -0.74
CA ASN A 220 -17.06 23.48 -0.43
C ASN A 220 -15.75 23.94 -1.08
N ASN A 221 -15.20 23.14 -2.01
CA ASN A 221 -14.03 23.53 -2.77
C ASN A 221 -14.48 24.32 -4.01
N ASP A 222 -14.40 25.64 -3.93
CA ASP A 222 -14.85 26.51 -4.99
C ASP A 222 -13.74 26.81 -5.99
N LEU A 223 -14.13 26.83 -7.27
CA LEU A 223 -13.28 27.13 -8.41
C LEU A 223 -13.83 28.39 -9.11
N ARG A 224 -12.97 29.34 -9.42
CA ARG A 224 -13.26 30.45 -10.34
C ARG A 224 -12.90 30.01 -11.76
N PRO A 225 -13.88 29.60 -12.57
CA PRO A 225 -13.61 29.06 -13.90
C PRO A 225 -13.16 30.11 -14.88
N THR A 226 -12.16 29.80 -15.69
CA THR A 226 -11.72 30.55 -16.86
C THR A 226 -12.23 29.94 -18.17
N LYS A 227 -12.33 28.59 -18.16
CA LYS A 227 -12.95 27.82 -19.26
C LYS A 227 -13.95 26.86 -18.67
N TRP A 228 -15.08 26.68 -19.35
CA TRP A 228 -16.16 25.86 -18.85
C TRP A 228 -16.94 25.17 -19.97
N THR A 229 -17.18 23.87 -19.84
CA THR A 229 -17.96 23.02 -20.75
C THR A 229 -19.07 22.33 -19.97
N ARG A 230 -20.30 22.41 -20.47
CA ARG A 230 -21.48 21.74 -19.92
C ARG A 230 -22.15 20.76 -20.88
N ARG A 231 -21.77 20.80 -22.17
CA ARG A 231 -22.37 19.92 -23.19
C ARG A 231 -21.48 18.72 -23.38
N PHE A 232 -21.98 17.54 -22.98
CA PHE A 232 -21.33 16.26 -23.13
C PHE A 232 -22.30 15.27 -23.80
N GLN A 233 -21.79 14.14 -24.24
CA GLN A 233 -22.63 13.09 -24.82
C GLN A 233 -23.63 12.58 -23.77
N PRO A 234 -24.92 12.42 -24.15
CA PRO A 234 -25.91 11.79 -23.29
C PRO A 234 -25.42 10.43 -22.78
N GLY A 235 -25.61 10.15 -21.51
CA GLY A 235 -25.17 8.89 -20.89
C GLY A 235 -23.70 8.83 -20.46
N SER A 236 -22.90 9.88 -20.74
CA SER A 236 -21.48 9.90 -20.30
C SER A 236 -21.31 10.08 -18.79
N GLY A 237 -22.35 10.49 -18.06
CA GLY A 237 -22.25 10.82 -16.64
C GLY A 237 -21.52 12.14 -16.34
N ILE A 238 -20.85 12.76 -17.32
CA ILE A 238 -20.16 14.04 -17.11
C ILE A 238 -21.16 15.20 -17.05
N LEU A 239 -21.25 15.85 -15.90
CA LEU A 239 -22.15 17.00 -15.68
C LEU A 239 -21.49 18.33 -16.03
N SER A 240 -20.22 18.49 -15.74
CA SER A 240 -19.45 19.68 -16.09
C SER A 240 -17.94 19.42 -16.11
N ASN A 241 -17.23 20.22 -16.90
CA ASN A 241 -15.78 20.28 -16.95
C ASN A 241 -15.35 21.73 -16.96
N ALA A 242 -14.61 22.16 -15.94
CA ALA A 242 -14.20 23.54 -15.78
C ALA A 242 -12.71 23.61 -15.44
N VAL A 243 -11.98 24.50 -16.09
CA VAL A 243 -10.61 24.85 -15.77
C VAL A 243 -10.58 26.26 -15.22
N GLY A 244 -9.86 26.50 -14.15
CA GLY A 244 -9.75 27.80 -13.52
C GLY A 244 -8.75 27.82 -12.38
N CYS A 245 -8.81 28.83 -11.55
CA CYS A 245 -8.02 28.92 -10.32
C CYS A 245 -8.92 28.66 -9.11
N MET A 246 -8.32 28.15 -8.05
CA MET A 246 -9.06 27.97 -6.79
C MET A 246 -9.58 29.32 -6.29
N ASP A 247 -10.81 29.32 -5.79
CA ASP A 247 -11.40 30.49 -5.15
C ASP A 247 -11.06 30.53 -3.65
N GLY A 248 -11.14 31.72 -3.06
CA GLY A 248 -10.74 31.96 -1.68
C GLY A 248 -9.24 32.24 -1.52
N GLN A 249 -8.94 33.31 -0.77
CA GLN A 249 -7.58 33.83 -0.61
C GLN A 249 -6.59 32.77 -0.10
N PHE A 250 -6.98 31.96 0.89
CA PHE A 250 -6.12 30.94 1.48
C PHE A 250 -5.90 29.72 0.54
N THR A 251 -6.93 29.31 -0.18
CA THR A 251 -6.84 28.16 -1.09
C THR A 251 -6.02 28.52 -2.33
N LYS A 252 -6.24 29.72 -2.87
CA LYS A 252 -5.47 30.25 -4.00
C LYS A 252 -3.98 30.42 -3.66
N ALA A 253 -3.66 30.83 -2.44
CA ALA A 253 -2.26 30.93 -1.99
C ALA A 253 -1.56 29.55 -1.89
N LYS A 254 -2.33 28.50 -1.62
CA LYS A 254 -1.81 27.12 -1.56
C LYS A 254 -1.69 26.44 -2.92
N TYR A 255 -2.55 26.84 -3.87
CA TYR A 255 -2.56 26.34 -5.24
C TYR A 255 -2.79 27.50 -6.20
N PRO A 256 -1.72 28.20 -6.64
CA PRO A 256 -1.83 29.40 -7.47
C PRO A 256 -2.15 29.10 -8.94
N ASP A 257 -1.82 27.92 -9.40
CA ASP A 257 -1.91 27.50 -10.79
C ASP A 257 -3.34 27.12 -11.21
N LYS A 258 -3.51 26.86 -12.50
CA LYS A 258 -4.81 26.41 -13.03
C LYS A 258 -5.04 24.96 -12.64
N ILE A 259 -6.23 24.71 -12.17
CA ILE A 259 -6.69 23.37 -11.82
C ILE A 259 -8.00 23.07 -12.57
N ARG A 260 -8.25 21.84 -12.86
CA ARG A 260 -9.43 21.35 -13.54
C ARG A 260 -10.40 20.74 -12.54
N ARG A 261 -11.68 21.08 -12.62
CA ARG A 261 -12.76 20.49 -11.84
C ARG A 261 -13.73 19.77 -12.78
N ILE A 262 -13.99 18.50 -12.52
CA ILE A 262 -14.96 17.68 -13.24
C ILE A 262 -16.06 17.28 -12.27
N LYS A 263 -17.32 17.44 -12.68
CA LYS A 263 -18.47 16.90 -11.99
C LYS A 263 -18.98 15.70 -12.78
N PHE A 264 -19.15 14.59 -12.09
CA PHE A 264 -19.54 13.31 -12.65
C PHE A 264 -20.71 12.73 -11.87
N TRP A 265 -21.72 12.27 -12.58
CA TRP A 265 -22.84 11.52 -12.03
C TRP A 265 -22.56 10.03 -12.13
N ASP A 266 -22.51 9.39 -11.00
CA ASP A 266 -22.38 7.93 -10.90
C ASP A 266 -23.79 7.33 -10.89
N GLU A 267 -24.18 6.74 -12.01
CA GLU A 267 -25.51 6.17 -12.19
C GLU A 267 -25.74 4.95 -11.32
N GLU A 268 -24.72 4.16 -11.06
CA GLU A 268 -24.80 2.96 -10.25
C GLU A 268 -25.05 3.29 -8.76
N ASN A 269 -24.31 4.24 -8.23
CA ASN A 269 -24.40 4.66 -6.83
C ASN A 269 -25.32 5.86 -6.60
N LYS A 270 -25.99 6.40 -7.65
CA LYS A 270 -26.92 7.53 -7.60
C LYS A 270 -26.35 8.74 -6.87
N ARG A 271 -25.10 9.09 -7.16
CA ARG A 271 -24.40 10.19 -6.47
C ARG A 271 -23.52 11.01 -7.40
N GLU A 272 -23.33 12.28 -7.05
CA GLU A 272 -22.40 13.18 -7.73
C GLU A 272 -21.00 13.07 -7.13
N PHE A 273 -20.02 12.95 -7.99
CA PHE A 273 -18.61 13.11 -7.66
C PHE A 273 -18.08 14.44 -8.20
N ILE A 274 -17.17 15.03 -7.45
CA ILE A 274 -16.39 16.19 -7.87
C ILE A 274 -14.94 15.75 -7.87
N PHE A 275 -14.26 15.90 -8.99
CA PHE A 275 -12.82 15.60 -9.12
C PHE A 275 -12.04 16.88 -9.39
N PHE A 276 -10.86 16.98 -8.76
CA PHE A 276 -9.86 18.00 -9.10
C PHE A 276 -8.62 17.31 -9.65
N THR A 277 -8.01 17.90 -10.68
CA THR A 277 -6.81 17.40 -11.35
C THR A 277 -6.02 18.53 -12.00
N ASN A 278 -4.71 18.38 -12.05
CA ASN A 278 -3.83 19.23 -12.88
C ASN A 278 -3.67 18.67 -14.31
N ALA A 279 -4.16 17.47 -14.61
CA ALA A 279 -4.15 16.91 -15.95
C ALA A 279 -5.23 17.59 -16.82
N LEU A 280 -4.81 18.59 -17.59
CA LEU A 280 -5.73 19.43 -18.38
C LEU A 280 -6.09 18.78 -19.73
N ASP A 281 -5.24 17.93 -20.28
CA ASP A 281 -5.30 17.45 -21.67
C ASP A 281 -5.97 16.07 -21.82
N ILE A 282 -6.18 15.33 -20.72
CA ILE A 282 -6.87 14.03 -20.78
C ILE A 282 -8.39 14.21 -20.81
N SER A 283 -9.13 13.22 -21.32
CA SER A 283 -10.59 13.30 -21.39
C SER A 283 -11.23 13.35 -19.98
N PRO A 284 -12.40 14.02 -19.79
CA PRO A 284 -13.09 14.00 -18.49
C PRO A 284 -13.54 12.61 -18.07
N MET A 285 -13.85 11.73 -19.04
CA MET A 285 -14.20 10.33 -18.78
C MET A 285 -13.02 9.56 -18.20
N LEU A 286 -11.82 9.76 -18.78
CA LEU A 286 -10.62 9.09 -18.28
C LEU A 286 -10.31 9.49 -16.83
N VAL A 287 -10.56 10.75 -16.45
CA VAL A 287 -10.40 11.17 -15.03
C VAL A 287 -11.38 10.42 -14.12
N ALA A 288 -12.63 10.24 -14.54
CA ALA A 288 -13.62 9.48 -13.78
C ALA A 288 -13.26 7.99 -13.70
N GLU A 289 -12.74 7.42 -14.79
CA GLU A 289 -12.28 6.03 -14.86
C GLU A 289 -11.05 5.80 -13.97
N LEU A 290 -10.05 6.69 -14.02
CA LEU A 290 -8.90 6.65 -13.13
C LEU A 290 -9.33 6.66 -11.66
N TYR A 291 -10.28 7.51 -11.31
CA TYR A 291 -10.79 7.53 -9.94
C TYR A 291 -11.57 6.25 -9.58
N HIS A 292 -12.31 5.69 -10.52
CA HIS A 292 -13.00 4.42 -10.31
C HIS A 292 -12.00 3.29 -9.98
N GLN A 293 -10.87 3.25 -10.66
CA GLN A 293 -9.82 2.25 -10.41
C GLN A 293 -9.17 2.34 -9.01
N ARG A 294 -9.34 3.48 -8.30
CA ARG A 294 -8.89 3.59 -6.89
C ARG A 294 -9.48 2.48 -6.01
N TRP A 295 -10.65 1.93 -6.38
CA TRP A 295 -11.25 0.81 -5.68
C TRP A 295 -10.33 -0.43 -5.56
N GLN A 296 -9.39 -0.60 -6.47
CA GLN A 296 -8.44 -1.72 -6.42
C GLN A 296 -7.60 -1.75 -5.14
N ILE A 297 -7.23 -0.56 -4.60
CA ILE A 297 -6.50 -0.51 -3.33
C ILE A 297 -7.38 -0.90 -2.14
N GLU A 298 -8.67 -0.61 -2.19
CA GLU A 298 -9.62 -1.05 -1.16
C GLU A 298 -9.77 -2.58 -1.19
N LEU A 299 -9.86 -3.19 -2.37
CA LEU A 299 -9.84 -4.65 -2.53
C LEU A 299 -8.54 -5.26 -2.01
N PHE A 300 -7.40 -4.65 -2.36
CA PHE A 300 -6.10 -5.06 -1.81
C PHE A 300 -6.11 -5.04 -0.27
N PHE A 301 -6.61 -3.99 0.36
CA PHE A 301 -6.72 -3.93 1.81
C PHE A 301 -7.71 -4.94 2.37
N TYR A 302 -8.83 -5.17 1.71
CA TYR A 302 -9.83 -6.16 2.13
C TYR A 302 -9.22 -7.56 2.18
N ASP A 303 -8.54 -7.98 1.12
CA ASP A 303 -7.83 -9.27 1.07
C ASP A 303 -6.73 -9.35 2.14
N LYS A 304 -6.00 -8.25 2.38
CA LYS A 304 -4.95 -8.20 3.39
C LYS A 304 -5.50 -8.00 4.82
N HIS A 305 -6.66 -7.39 4.97
CA HIS A 305 -7.30 -7.22 6.29
C HIS A 305 -7.65 -8.56 6.91
N ILE A 306 -8.14 -9.51 6.14
CA ILE A 306 -8.34 -10.90 6.55
C ILE A 306 -7.01 -11.49 7.04
N ILE A 307 -5.93 -11.26 6.33
CA ILE A 307 -4.57 -11.72 6.64
C ILE A 307 -4.01 -10.99 7.87
N MET A 308 -4.19 -9.68 7.98
CA MET A 308 -3.65 -8.85 9.07
C MET A 308 -4.40 -9.02 10.40
N GLN A 309 -5.70 -9.27 10.39
CA GLN A 309 -6.44 -9.64 11.60
C GLN A 309 -5.91 -10.95 12.20
N SER A 310 -5.44 -11.85 11.36
CA SER A 310 -4.84 -13.10 11.77
C SER A 310 -3.51 -12.93 12.52
N TRP A 311 -2.74 -11.93 12.15
CA TRP A 311 -1.49 -11.58 12.85
C TRP A 311 -1.73 -10.87 14.19
N ARG A 312 -2.89 -10.25 14.37
CA ARG A 312 -3.30 -9.55 15.59
C ARG A 312 -3.26 -10.46 16.82
N GLN A 313 -3.72 -11.70 16.67
CA GLN A 313 -3.79 -12.67 17.78
C GLN A 313 -2.43 -13.27 18.14
N SER A 314 -1.51 -13.37 17.19
CA SER A 314 -0.17 -13.92 17.43
C SER A 314 0.81 -12.93 18.04
N TYR A 315 0.61 -11.64 17.81
CA TYR A 315 1.45 -10.57 18.39
C TYR A 315 1.11 -10.24 19.85
N VAL A 316 -0.09 -10.60 20.31
CA VAL A 316 -0.49 -10.45 21.72
C VAL A 316 0.40 -11.25 22.65
N ASP A 317 1.03 -12.31 22.16
CA ASP A 317 1.90 -13.19 22.97
C ASP A 317 3.41 -12.80 22.99
N SER A 318 3.84 -11.77 22.27
CA SER A 318 5.25 -11.38 22.20
C SER A 318 5.49 -9.95 22.70
N GLN A 319 5.90 -9.83 23.95
CA GLN A 319 6.18 -8.58 24.68
C GLN A 319 7.43 -7.81 24.23
N ARG A 320 7.70 -7.55 22.96
CA ARG A 320 8.82 -6.65 22.57
C ARG A 320 8.74 -6.15 21.14
N ILE A 321 7.91 -5.15 20.88
CA ILE A 321 8.11 -4.29 19.70
C ILE A 321 8.22 -2.82 20.18
N THR A 322 9.28 -2.52 20.89
CA THR A 322 9.62 -1.16 21.31
C THR A 322 10.44 -0.37 20.29
N HIS A 323 10.72 -0.91 19.11
CA HIS A 323 11.68 -0.28 18.19
C HIS A 323 11.26 -0.18 16.71
N VAL A 324 10.02 -0.45 16.36
CA VAL A 324 9.63 -0.47 14.92
C VAL A 324 9.38 0.95 14.39
N THR A 325 8.79 1.83 15.17
CA THR A 325 8.43 3.18 14.68
C THR A 325 9.57 4.19 14.65
N SER A 326 10.61 4.03 15.49
CA SER A 326 11.77 4.94 15.47
C SER A 326 12.78 4.66 14.36
N ARG A 327 12.56 3.59 13.57
CA ARG A 327 13.51 3.13 12.54
C ARG A 327 12.96 3.11 11.12
N PHE A 328 11.72 3.52 10.91
CA PHE A 328 11.15 3.68 9.57
C PHE A 328 11.38 5.08 8.95
N ASN A 329 12.17 5.94 9.58
CA ASN A 329 12.65 7.16 8.93
C ASN A 329 13.73 6.75 7.92
N PHE A 330 13.31 6.61 6.68
CA PHE A 330 14.22 6.55 5.53
C PHE A 330 14.69 7.98 5.25
N THR A 331 15.95 8.28 5.57
CA THR A 331 16.73 9.31 4.92
C THR A 331 17.39 8.72 3.70
#